data_e8bdf9e135d0e3c6329bb34e6d6a8a74
#
_entry.id   e8bdf9e135d0e3c6329bb34e6d6a8a74
#
_cell.length_a   1.000
_cell.length_b   1.000
_cell.length_c   1.000
_cell.angle_alpha   90.00
_cell.angle_beta   90.00
_cell.angle_gamma   90.00
#
_symmetry.space_group_name_H-M   'P 1'
#
loop_
_entity.id
_entity.type
_entity.pdbx_description
1 polymer ?
#
loop_
_entity_poly.entity_id
_entity_poly.type
_entity_poly.pdbx_seq_one_letter_code
_entity_poly.pdbx_strand_id
1 'polypeptide(L)'
;MKSRFKTKKLLLLGILLFGLSVATWAQKVSLNYTNVELQDVLLSIKKQTGYVLVFSDQILDVHRRVSIKVEGEDLVNVLKELLSDGNVTFEIKNKKIYFILKELVYVE
;
A
#
# COMPACT_ATOMS: atom_id res chain seq x y z
N MET A 1 -19.88 19.04 -39.55
CA MET A 1 -19.16 17.84 -39.66
C MET A 1 -17.93 17.85 -38.83
N LYS A 2 -17.07 18.78 -39.08
CA LYS A 2 -15.82 18.81 -38.37
C LYS A 2 -15.96 19.07 -36.91
N SER A 3 -16.98 19.76 -36.54
CA SER A 3 -17.17 20.08 -35.13
C SER A 3 -17.41 18.81 -34.31
N ARG A 4 -17.91 17.77 -34.95
CA ARG A 4 -18.13 16.55 -34.22
C ARG A 4 -16.86 15.89 -33.75
N PHE A 5 -15.83 15.99 -34.54
CA PHE A 5 -14.56 15.43 -34.15
C PHE A 5 -14.02 16.12 -32.93
N LYS A 6 -14.14 17.43 -32.91
CA LYS A 6 -13.63 18.17 -31.77
C LYS A 6 -14.35 17.78 -30.52
N THR A 7 -15.63 17.58 -30.62
CA THR A 7 -16.42 17.19 -29.47
C THR A 7 -15.93 15.86 -28.89
N LYS A 8 -15.65 14.93 -29.79
CA LYS A 8 -15.18 13.64 -29.32
C LYS A 8 -13.85 13.74 -28.61
N LYS A 9 -12.96 14.55 -29.10
CA LYS A 9 -11.67 14.71 -28.47
C LYS A 9 -11.81 15.29 -27.09
N LEU A 10 -12.70 16.23 -26.93
CA LEU A 10 -12.91 16.81 -25.62
C LEU A 10 -13.41 15.78 -24.63
N LEU A 11 -14.29 14.90 -25.06
CA LEU A 11 -14.78 13.87 -24.18
C LEU A 11 -13.67 12.93 -23.75
N LEU A 12 -12.82 12.57 -24.68
CA LEU A 12 -11.72 11.70 -24.35
C LEU A 12 -10.80 12.32 -23.32
N LEU A 13 -10.53 13.59 -23.45
CA LEU A 13 -9.70 14.27 -22.49
C LEU A 13 -10.32 14.25 -21.11
N GLY A 14 -11.60 14.46 -21.03
CA GLY A 14 -12.27 14.42 -19.75
C GLY A 14 -12.17 13.07 -19.09
N ILE A 15 -12.31 12.02 -19.87
CA ILE A 15 -12.21 10.68 -19.33
C ILE A 15 -10.81 10.39 -18.84
N LEU A 16 -9.81 10.83 -19.57
CA LEU A 16 -8.44 10.63 -19.17
C LEU A 16 -8.13 11.31 -17.85
N LEU A 17 -8.63 12.51 -17.67
CA LEU A 17 -8.39 13.21 -16.43
C LEU A 17 -9.00 12.48 -15.26
N PHE A 18 -10.18 11.96 -15.43
CA PHE A 18 -10.80 11.16 -14.38
C PHE A 18 -9.96 9.94 -14.07
N GLY A 19 -9.51 9.26 -15.09
CA GLY A 19 -8.68 8.08 -14.90
C GLY A 19 -7.44 8.40 -14.12
N LEU A 20 -6.81 9.52 -14.41
CA LEU A 20 -5.61 9.89 -13.69
C LEU A 20 -5.91 10.17 -12.23
N SER A 21 -7.03 10.85 -11.95
CA SER A 21 -7.39 11.12 -10.58
C SER A 21 -7.56 9.85 -9.80
N VAL A 22 -8.25 8.88 -10.37
CA VAL A 22 -8.45 7.62 -9.69
C VAL A 22 -7.13 6.90 -9.47
N ALA A 23 -6.27 6.95 -10.46
CA ALA A 23 -5.01 6.24 -10.37
C ALA A 23 -4.11 6.75 -9.26
N THR A 24 -4.24 8.02 -8.90
CA THR A 24 -3.36 8.56 -7.86
C THR A 24 -3.71 8.07 -6.47
N TRP A 25 -4.83 7.41 -6.32
CA TRP A 25 -5.22 6.95 -4.98
C TRP A 25 -4.54 5.66 -4.57
N ALA A 26 -4.10 4.87 -5.52
CA ALA A 26 -3.51 3.59 -5.20
C ALA A 26 -2.00 3.72 -5.12
N GLN A 27 -1.42 3.32 -4.00
CA GLN A 27 0.02 3.26 -3.85
C GLN A 27 0.50 1.89 -4.29
N LYS A 28 1.43 1.87 -5.22
CA LYS A 28 1.98 0.63 -5.74
C LYS A 28 3.34 0.37 -5.16
N VAL A 29 3.62 -0.88 -4.85
CA VAL A 29 4.85 -1.27 -4.21
C VAL A 29 5.44 -2.46 -4.94
N SER A 30 6.74 -2.47 -5.11
CA SER A 30 7.45 -3.60 -5.71
C SER A 30 8.49 -4.08 -4.72
N LEU A 31 8.47 -5.36 -4.41
CA LEU A 31 9.37 -5.95 -3.44
C LEU A 31 9.89 -7.28 -3.98
N ASN A 32 11.15 -7.55 -3.73
CA ASN A 32 11.74 -8.82 -4.14
C ASN A 32 12.76 -9.21 -3.07
N TYR A 33 12.28 -9.83 -2.02
CA TYR A 33 13.11 -10.20 -0.88
C TYR A 33 12.94 -11.65 -0.54
N THR A 34 14.03 -12.28 -0.15
CA THR A 34 14.03 -13.69 0.24
C THR A 34 14.75 -13.81 1.56
N ASN A 35 14.04 -14.25 2.59
CA ASN A 35 14.61 -14.54 3.90
C ASN A 35 15.34 -13.33 4.46
N VAL A 36 14.67 -12.19 4.54
CA VAL A 36 15.22 -10.98 5.12
C VAL A 36 14.37 -10.60 6.33
N GLU A 37 14.90 -9.70 7.14
CA GLU A 37 14.14 -9.24 8.28
C GLU A 37 12.99 -8.36 7.83
N LEU A 38 11.89 -8.44 8.54
CA LEU A 38 10.71 -7.67 8.20
C LEU A 38 11.03 -6.16 8.14
N GLN A 39 11.91 -5.68 9.02
CA GLN A 39 12.22 -4.26 9.02
C GLN A 39 12.82 -3.80 7.69
N ASP A 40 13.56 -4.68 7.02
CA ASP A 40 14.13 -4.32 5.73
C ASP A 40 13.04 -4.12 4.68
N VAL A 41 12.04 -4.96 4.72
CA VAL A 41 10.90 -4.83 3.79
C VAL A 41 10.11 -3.56 4.11
N LEU A 42 9.87 -3.32 5.38
CA LEU A 42 9.13 -2.13 5.79
C LEU A 42 9.86 -0.85 5.40
N LEU A 43 11.18 -0.86 5.50
CA LEU A 43 11.95 0.30 5.09
C LEU A 43 11.80 0.56 3.59
N SER A 44 11.77 -0.50 2.81
CA SER A 44 11.57 -0.36 1.37
C SER A 44 10.20 0.22 1.08
N ILE A 45 9.18 -0.24 1.79
CA ILE A 45 7.83 0.29 1.61
C ILE A 45 7.80 1.78 1.94
N LYS A 46 8.47 2.15 3.03
CA LYS A 46 8.52 3.56 3.42
C LYS A 46 9.18 4.39 2.32
N LYS A 47 10.27 3.91 1.76
CA LYS A 47 10.96 4.65 0.72
C LYS A 47 10.13 4.78 -0.54
N GLN A 48 9.39 3.76 -0.89
CA GLN A 48 8.61 3.78 -2.13
C GLN A 48 7.34 4.60 -1.99
N THR A 49 6.74 4.62 -0.82
CA THR A 49 5.44 5.28 -0.65
C THR A 49 5.53 6.62 0.07
N GLY A 50 6.57 6.82 0.85
CA GLY A 50 6.66 8.04 1.65
C GLY A 50 5.80 8.00 2.89
N TYR A 51 5.14 6.88 3.17
CA TYR A 51 4.29 6.76 4.35
C TYR A 51 5.14 6.58 5.59
N VAL A 52 4.61 7.03 6.71
CA VAL A 52 5.26 6.86 8.00
C VAL A 52 4.72 5.59 8.64
N LEU A 53 5.60 4.78 9.18
CA LEU A 53 5.20 3.54 9.83
C LEU A 53 5.21 3.74 11.33
N VAL A 54 4.11 3.41 11.98
CA VAL A 54 3.95 3.57 13.41
C VAL A 54 3.70 2.20 14.03
N PHE A 55 4.62 1.74 14.86
CA PHE A 55 4.47 0.43 15.49
C PHE A 55 5.33 0.37 16.74
N SER A 56 5.07 -0.66 17.53
CA SER A 56 5.82 -0.93 18.75
C SER A 56 6.52 -2.28 18.60
N ASP A 57 7.74 -2.37 19.12
CA ASP A 57 8.46 -3.63 19.08
C ASP A 57 7.71 -4.73 19.81
N GLN A 58 6.86 -4.37 20.74
CA GLN A 58 6.10 -5.36 21.49
C GLN A 58 4.97 -5.93 20.68
N ILE A 59 4.53 -5.21 19.65
CA ILE A 59 3.43 -5.66 18.81
C ILE A 59 3.94 -6.33 17.55
N LEU A 60 4.95 -5.76 16.94
CA LEU A 60 5.43 -6.22 15.65
C LEU A 60 6.87 -6.67 15.77
N ASP A 61 7.13 -7.93 15.50
CA ASP A 61 8.49 -8.45 15.50
C ASP A 61 9.14 -8.11 14.18
N VAL A 62 9.88 -7.01 14.16
CA VAL A 62 10.50 -6.54 12.91
C VAL A 62 11.72 -7.35 12.54
N HIS A 63 12.19 -8.21 13.41
CA HIS A 63 13.37 -9.03 13.12
C HIS A 63 12.99 -10.40 12.55
N ARG A 64 11.72 -10.74 12.50
CA ARG A 64 11.35 -12.03 11.94
C ARG A 64 11.65 -12.07 10.46
N ARG A 65 11.93 -13.24 9.96
CA ARG A 65 12.30 -13.41 8.56
C ARG A 65 11.08 -13.52 7.68
N VAL A 66 11.12 -12.84 6.56
CA VAL A 66 10.01 -12.86 5.60
C VAL A 66 10.57 -12.97 4.20
N SER A 67 9.74 -13.50 3.31
CA SER A 67 10.03 -13.52 1.88
C SER A 67 8.81 -13.00 1.17
N ILE A 68 9.02 -12.11 0.22
CA ILE A 68 7.90 -11.53 -0.51
C ILE A 68 8.38 -11.07 -1.88
N LYS A 69 7.58 -11.35 -2.88
CA LYS A 69 7.92 -10.97 -4.24
C LYS A 69 6.66 -10.45 -4.91
N VAL A 70 6.59 -9.15 -5.10
CA VAL A 70 5.46 -8.51 -5.74
C VAL A 70 5.97 -7.42 -6.65
N GLU A 71 5.19 -7.11 -7.66
CA GLU A 71 5.59 -6.09 -8.61
C GLU A 71 4.38 -5.20 -8.90
N GLY A 72 4.48 -3.93 -8.53
CA GLY A 72 3.38 -3.00 -8.77
C GLY A 72 2.11 -3.39 -8.06
N GLU A 73 2.22 -3.91 -6.86
CA GLU A 73 1.07 -4.37 -6.10
C GLU A 73 0.55 -3.27 -5.19
N ASP A 74 -0.75 -3.26 -4.92
CA ASP A 74 -1.32 -2.28 -4.01
C ASP A 74 -0.72 -2.41 -2.62
N LEU A 75 -0.44 -1.28 -2.00
CA LEU A 75 0.13 -1.26 -0.67
C LEU A 75 -0.72 -2.07 0.31
N VAL A 76 -2.04 -1.93 0.24
CA VAL A 76 -2.93 -2.65 1.15
C VAL A 76 -2.74 -4.16 1.01
N ASN A 77 -2.64 -4.64 -0.22
CA ASN A 77 -2.46 -6.07 -0.44
C ASN A 77 -1.11 -6.55 0.06
N VAL A 78 -0.08 -5.73 -0.12
CA VAL A 78 1.26 -6.08 0.36
C VAL A 78 1.25 -6.21 1.88
N LEU A 79 0.63 -5.26 2.55
CA LEU A 79 0.58 -5.31 4.01
C LEU A 79 -0.22 -6.50 4.50
N LYS A 80 -1.32 -6.81 3.82
CA LYS A 80 -2.11 -7.99 4.19
C LYS A 80 -1.29 -9.26 4.07
N GLU A 81 -0.49 -9.35 3.03
CA GLU A 81 0.33 -10.54 2.84
C GLU A 81 1.43 -10.63 3.89
N LEU A 82 2.06 -9.51 4.21
CA LEU A 82 3.14 -9.51 5.20
C LEU A 82 2.63 -9.86 6.59
N LEU A 83 1.40 -9.53 6.90
CA LEU A 83 0.85 -9.73 8.24
C LEU A 83 -0.13 -10.90 8.29
N SER A 84 -0.19 -11.72 7.27
CA SER A 84 -1.25 -12.71 7.13
C SER A 84 -1.22 -13.80 8.21
N ASP A 85 -0.03 -14.15 8.68
CA ASP A 85 0.07 -15.26 9.61
C ASP A 85 0.32 -14.80 11.03
N GLY A 86 0.08 -13.55 11.33
CA GLY A 86 0.32 -13.05 12.67
C GLY A 86 -0.95 -12.52 13.31
N ASN A 87 -0.74 -11.92 14.47
CA ASN A 87 -1.82 -11.36 15.24
C ASN A 87 -1.88 -9.84 15.11
N VAL A 88 -1.29 -9.32 14.07
CA VAL A 88 -1.17 -7.89 13.86
C VAL A 88 -1.95 -7.51 12.62
N THR A 89 -2.63 -6.38 12.67
CA THR A 89 -3.28 -5.82 11.52
C THR A 89 -2.81 -4.38 11.39
N PHE A 90 -3.37 -3.65 10.45
CA PHE A 90 -2.90 -2.30 10.19
C PHE A 90 -4.06 -1.38 9.84
N GLU A 91 -3.79 -0.09 9.96
CA GLU A 91 -4.75 0.92 9.60
C GLU A 91 -3.98 2.06 8.94
N ILE A 92 -4.45 2.57 7.81
CA ILE A 92 -3.78 3.64 7.09
C ILE A 92 -4.60 4.90 7.24
N LYS A 93 -3.95 5.97 7.70
CA LYS A 93 -4.63 7.23 7.91
C LYS A 93 -3.63 8.37 7.76
N ASN A 94 -3.94 9.35 6.93
CA ASN A 94 -3.08 10.53 6.74
C ASN A 94 -1.65 10.18 6.40
N LYS A 95 -1.48 9.22 5.50
CA LYS A 95 -0.16 8.79 5.06
C LYS A 95 0.66 8.19 6.18
N LYS A 96 -0.01 7.62 7.15
CA LYS A 96 0.63 6.89 8.23
C LYS A 96 0.03 5.50 8.29
N ILE A 97 0.88 4.51 8.54
CA ILE A 97 0.42 3.14 8.67
C ILE A 97 0.60 2.74 10.12
N TYR A 98 -0.50 2.45 10.78
CA TYR A 98 -0.49 2.05 12.18
C TYR A 98 -0.62 0.54 12.27
N PHE A 99 0.31 -0.09 12.97
CA PHE A 99 0.25 -1.54 13.17
C PHE A 99 -0.32 -1.81 14.55
N ILE A 100 -1.40 -2.54 14.62
CA ILE A 100 -2.11 -2.78 15.88
C ILE A 100 -2.41 -4.26 16.01
N LEU A 101 -2.68 -4.68 17.24
CA LEU A 101 -3.04 -6.06 17.50
C LEU A 101 -4.48 -6.31 17.08
N LYS A 102 -4.70 -7.44 16.45
CA LYS A 102 -6.06 -7.80 16.04
C LYS A 102 -7.00 -7.91 17.22
N GLU A 103 -6.48 -8.35 18.33
CA GLU A 103 -7.31 -8.54 19.51
C GLU A 103 -7.93 -7.25 19.98
N LEU A 104 -7.24 -6.15 19.80
CA LEU A 104 -7.77 -4.86 20.25
C LEU A 104 -8.99 -4.45 19.45
N VAL A 105 -9.10 -4.95 18.24
CA VAL A 105 -10.23 -4.62 17.38
C VAL A 105 -11.52 -5.22 17.91
N TYR A 106 -11.41 -6.35 18.59
CA TYR A 106 -12.60 -7.02 19.09
C TYR A 106 -13.04 -6.55 20.46
N VAL A 107 -12.20 -5.85 21.16
CA VAL A 107 -12.53 -5.49 22.47
C VAL A 107 -13.52 -4.40 22.44
N GLU A 108 -14.05 -3.82 21.97
CA GLU A 108 -14.91 -2.80 22.04
C GLU A 108 -16.21 -3.08 22.25
#